data_8a25efeeebe654b3fef29f5cc5077a87
#
_entry.id   8a25efeeebe654b3fef29f5cc5077a87
#
_cell.length_a   1.000
_cell.length_b   1.000
_cell.length_c   1.000
_cell.angle_alpha   90.00
_cell.angle_beta   90.00
_cell.angle_gamma   90.00
#
_symmetry.space_group_name_H-M   'P 1'
#
loop_
_entity.id
_entity.type
_entity.pdbx_description
1 polymer ?
#
loop_
_entity_poly.entity_id
_entity_poly.type
_entity_poly.pdbx_seq_one_letter_code
_entity_poly.pdbx_strand_id
1 'polypeptide(L)'
;MSRPDQADISVLHVDDDADLAALASLHLERVDDAFDVVTETSAQDGLDRLASADVDCVVSDLEMPGMDGLAFLEAVRDAHGDLPFVLFTGKGSEEVASDAIAAGVTEYLQKGVGTEQYEVLAHRIQRAVAERRARAEAAESERMFSTLVENLPGMVYR
;
A
#
# COMPACT_ATOMS: atom_id res chain seq x y z
N MET A 1 -10.86 -13.24 -13.51
CA MET A 1 -10.90 -14.29 -12.50
C MET A 1 -9.53 -14.52 -11.89
N SER A 2 -9.47 -14.50 -10.59
CA SER A 2 -8.19 -14.65 -9.90
C SER A 2 -7.68 -16.06 -10.00
N ARG A 3 -6.38 -16.21 -10.03
CA ARG A 3 -5.76 -17.54 -10.03
C ARG A 3 -5.79 -18.09 -8.60
N PRO A 4 -6.05 -19.39 -8.42
CA PRO A 4 -6.17 -19.96 -7.07
C PRO A 4 -4.90 -19.87 -6.24
N ASP A 5 -3.74 -19.85 -6.88
CA ASP A 5 -2.45 -19.82 -6.20
C ASP A 5 -1.93 -18.41 -5.98
N GLN A 6 -2.72 -17.39 -6.34
CA GLN A 6 -2.31 -16.01 -6.23
C GLN A 6 -3.35 -15.22 -5.46
N ALA A 7 -2.98 -14.70 -4.33
CA ALA A 7 -3.89 -13.87 -3.53
C ALA A 7 -4.16 -12.55 -4.25
N ASP A 8 -5.39 -12.09 -4.17
CA ASP A 8 -5.78 -10.79 -4.71
C ASP A 8 -5.09 -9.68 -3.93
N ILE A 9 -4.90 -8.56 -4.59
CA ILE A 9 -4.33 -7.37 -3.99
C ILE A 9 -5.42 -6.29 -3.96
N SER A 10 -5.79 -5.89 -2.76
CA SER A 10 -6.78 -4.83 -2.55
C SER A 10 -6.05 -3.50 -2.43
N VAL A 11 -6.33 -2.58 -3.36
CA VAL A 11 -5.68 -1.28 -3.41
C VAL A 11 -6.71 -0.19 -3.14
N LEU A 12 -6.38 0.71 -2.22
CA LEU A 12 -7.16 1.93 -2.02
C LEU A 12 -6.44 3.05 -2.75
N HIS A 13 -7.08 3.64 -3.76
CA HIS A 13 -6.53 4.76 -4.51
C HIS A 13 -7.26 6.04 -4.11
N VAL A 14 -6.53 7.00 -3.61
CA VAL A 14 -7.09 8.28 -3.16
C VAL A 14 -6.57 9.41 -4.05
N ASP A 15 -7.46 10.09 -4.73
CA ASP A 15 -7.15 11.20 -5.62
C ASP A 15 -8.38 12.09 -5.69
N ASP A 16 -8.24 13.39 -5.45
CA ASP A 16 -9.37 14.31 -5.46
C ASP A 16 -9.97 14.51 -6.87
N ASP A 17 -9.25 14.11 -7.91
CA ASP A 17 -9.79 14.07 -9.26
C ASP A 17 -10.39 12.70 -9.54
N ALA A 18 -11.71 12.62 -9.48
CA ALA A 18 -12.41 11.35 -9.64
C ALA A 18 -12.17 10.69 -11.00
N ASP A 19 -11.99 11.50 -12.05
CA ASP A 19 -11.74 10.98 -13.40
C ASP A 19 -10.36 10.34 -13.49
N LEU A 20 -9.35 10.96 -12.91
CA LEU A 20 -8.01 10.40 -12.86
C LEU A 20 -7.97 9.13 -11.98
N ALA A 21 -8.71 9.13 -10.88
CA ALA A 21 -8.81 7.95 -10.03
C ALA A 21 -9.42 6.78 -10.79
N ALA A 22 -10.49 7.01 -11.52
CA ALA A 22 -11.14 5.97 -12.30
C ALA A 22 -10.24 5.44 -13.41
N LEU A 23 -9.47 6.32 -14.05
CA LEU A 23 -8.55 5.94 -15.11
C LEU A 23 -7.41 5.06 -14.57
N ALA A 24 -6.85 5.45 -13.44
CA ALA A 24 -5.79 4.70 -12.80
C ALA A 24 -6.28 3.30 -12.38
N SER A 25 -7.47 3.23 -11.80
CA SER A 25 -8.10 1.97 -11.43
C SER A 25 -8.24 1.03 -12.62
N LEU A 26 -8.75 1.55 -13.73
CA LEU A 26 -8.93 0.77 -14.94
C LEU A 26 -7.60 0.23 -15.47
N HIS A 27 -6.58 1.06 -15.50
CA HIS A 27 -5.26 0.64 -16.01
C HIS A 27 -4.59 -0.37 -15.09
N LEU A 28 -4.68 -0.18 -13.78
CA LEU A 28 -4.09 -1.14 -12.84
C LEU A 28 -4.74 -2.51 -12.98
N GLU A 29 -6.05 -2.55 -13.09
CA GLU A 29 -6.78 -3.82 -13.24
C GLU A 29 -6.51 -4.49 -14.58
N ARG A 30 -6.12 -3.72 -15.60
CA ARG A 30 -5.69 -4.29 -16.87
C ARG A 30 -4.29 -4.90 -16.82
N VAL A 31 -3.42 -4.34 -15.98
CA VAL A 31 -2.07 -4.89 -15.84
C VAL A 31 -2.13 -6.25 -15.14
N ASP A 32 -2.97 -6.37 -14.12
CA ASP A 32 -3.10 -7.61 -13.37
C ASP A 32 -4.54 -7.72 -12.87
N ASP A 33 -5.24 -8.77 -13.26
CA ASP A 33 -6.62 -8.98 -12.83
C ASP A 33 -6.75 -9.35 -11.35
N ALA A 34 -5.66 -9.60 -10.67
CA ALA A 34 -5.65 -9.79 -9.22
C ALA A 34 -5.83 -8.48 -8.46
N PHE A 35 -5.65 -7.32 -9.09
CA PHE A 35 -5.89 -6.05 -8.44
C PHE A 35 -7.39 -5.80 -8.28
N ASP A 36 -7.77 -5.45 -7.07
CA ASP A 36 -9.11 -4.96 -6.75
C ASP A 36 -8.95 -3.54 -6.24
N VAL A 37 -9.27 -2.55 -7.06
CA VAL A 37 -9.00 -1.15 -6.75
C VAL A 37 -10.29 -0.44 -6.35
N VAL A 38 -10.27 0.15 -5.16
CA VAL A 38 -11.34 1.00 -4.66
C VAL A 38 -10.82 2.43 -4.64
N THR A 39 -11.62 3.38 -5.07
CA THR A 39 -11.20 4.77 -5.13
C THR A 39 -11.98 5.63 -4.14
N GLU A 40 -11.28 6.60 -3.56
CA GLU A 40 -11.89 7.64 -2.73
C GLU A 40 -11.35 9.00 -3.19
N THR A 41 -12.11 10.04 -2.96
CA THR A 41 -11.73 11.37 -3.46
C THR A 41 -11.20 12.30 -2.38
N SER A 42 -11.04 11.82 -1.16
CA SER A 42 -10.40 12.59 -0.09
C SER A 42 -9.64 11.66 0.84
N ALA A 43 -8.64 12.20 1.51
CA ALA A 43 -7.88 11.44 2.48
C ALA A 43 -8.76 11.00 3.66
N GLN A 44 -9.70 11.84 4.08
CA GLN A 44 -10.60 11.47 5.17
C GLN A 44 -11.46 10.26 4.81
N ASP A 45 -12.01 10.24 3.60
CA ASP A 45 -12.78 9.10 3.12
C ASP A 45 -11.89 7.87 3.00
N GLY A 46 -10.63 8.06 2.61
CA GLY A 46 -9.65 6.99 2.58
C GLY A 46 -9.42 6.39 3.97
N LEU A 47 -9.26 7.23 4.99
CA LEU A 47 -9.09 6.75 6.36
C LEU A 47 -10.33 5.99 6.84
N ASP A 48 -11.50 6.49 6.52
CA ASP A 48 -12.75 5.81 6.87
C ASP A 48 -12.84 4.44 6.22
N ARG A 49 -12.39 4.34 4.96
CA ARG A 49 -12.35 3.06 4.25
C ARG A 49 -11.38 2.08 4.91
N LEU A 50 -10.21 2.56 5.30
CA LEU A 50 -9.21 1.73 5.96
C LEU A 50 -9.69 1.19 7.31
N ALA A 51 -10.55 1.94 7.99
CA ALA A 51 -11.10 1.51 9.26
C ALA A 51 -12.10 0.36 9.11
N SER A 52 -12.70 0.20 7.93
CA SER A 52 -13.79 -0.75 7.72
C SER A 52 -13.49 -1.86 6.71
N ALA A 53 -12.37 -1.81 6.03
CA ALA A 53 -12.06 -2.78 4.96
C ALA A 53 -10.58 -3.17 5.02
N ASP A 54 -10.30 -4.40 4.60
CA ASP A 54 -8.92 -4.86 4.49
C ASP A 54 -8.31 -4.33 3.19
N VAL A 55 -7.24 -3.59 3.31
CA VAL A 55 -6.53 -3.00 2.18
C VAL A 55 -5.07 -3.44 2.26
N ASP A 56 -4.51 -3.83 1.13
CA ASP A 56 -3.13 -4.29 1.05
C ASP A 56 -2.15 -3.17 0.72
N CYS A 57 -2.61 -2.14 0.03
CA CYS A 57 -1.77 -1.02 -0.38
C CYS A 57 -2.61 0.22 -0.61
N VAL A 58 -2.08 1.36 -0.19
CA VAL A 58 -2.69 2.66 -0.47
C VAL A 58 -1.88 3.35 -1.55
N VAL A 59 -2.55 3.94 -2.53
CA VAL A 59 -1.93 4.82 -3.52
C VAL A 59 -2.62 6.18 -3.36
N SER A 60 -1.85 7.22 -3.12
CA SER A 60 -2.43 8.54 -2.86
C SER A 60 -1.75 9.63 -3.68
N ASP A 61 -2.54 10.57 -4.16
CA ASP A 61 -2.00 11.82 -4.67
C ASP A 61 -1.46 12.65 -3.51
N LEU A 62 -0.61 13.61 -3.82
CA LEU A 62 -0.06 14.54 -2.83
C LEU A 62 -1.00 15.68 -2.55
N GLU A 63 -1.42 16.39 -3.61
CA GLU A 63 -2.23 17.58 -3.47
C GLU A 63 -3.70 17.24 -3.46
N MET A 64 -4.31 17.41 -2.30
CA MET A 64 -5.73 17.19 -2.11
C MET A 64 -6.27 18.23 -1.14
N PRO A 65 -7.49 18.71 -1.34
CA PRO A 65 -8.10 19.65 -0.39
C PRO A 65 -8.23 19.04 1.00
N GLY A 66 -8.01 19.84 2.00
CA GLY A 66 -8.07 19.38 3.39
C GLY A 66 -6.78 18.66 3.75
N MET A 67 -6.85 17.37 4.00
CA MET A 67 -5.68 16.58 4.32
C MET A 67 -4.94 16.20 3.04
N ASP A 68 -3.68 16.59 2.90
CA ASP A 68 -2.88 16.22 1.73
C ASP A 68 -2.29 14.81 1.86
N GLY A 69 -1.58 14.38 0.83
CA GLY A 69 -1.02 13.02 0.81
C GLY A 69 0.01 12.75 1.89
N LEU A 70 0.78 13.75 2.30
CA LEU A 70 1.76 13.58 3.38
C LEU A 70 1.07 13.43 4.73
N ALA A 71 0.08 14.26 5.01
CA ALA A 71 -0.69 14.15 6.24
C ALA A 71 -1.46 12.82 6.28
N PHE A 72 -1.98 12.38 5.14
CA PHE A 72 -2.64 11.09 5.02
C PHE A 72 -1.67 9.96 5.34
N LEU A 73 -0.46 10.01 4.79
CA LEU A 73 0.59 9.03 5.08
C LEU A 73 0.88 8.95 6.58
N GLU A 74 1.04 10.10 7.22
CA GLU A 74 1.29 10.13 8.66
C GLU A 74 0.15 9.48 9.44
N ALA A 75 -1.09 9.77 9.08
CA ALA A 75 -2.26 9.19 9.72
C ALA A 75 -2.32 7.67 9.51
N VAL A 76 -1.97 7.20 8.31
CA VAL A 76 -1.93 5.77 8.02
C VAL A 76 -0.85 5.07 8.85
N ARG A 77 0.31 5.69 8.98
CA ARG A 77 1.39 5.11 9.79
C ARG A 77 1.00 5.03 11.26
N ASP A 78 0.30 6.02 11.77
CA ASP A 78 -0.16 6.01 13.16
C ASP A 78 -1.22 4.94 13.43
N ALA A 79 -2.15 4.75 12.50
CA ALA A 79 -3.28 3.85 12.71
C ALA A 79 -3.08 2.45 12.14
N HIS A 80 -2.27 2.30 11.12
CA HIS A 80 -2.15 1.05 10.36
C HIS A 80 -0.71 0.56 10.19
N GLY A 81 0.24 1.18 10.87
CA GLY A 81 1.63 0.73 10.88
C GLY A 81 2.29 0.76 9.51
N ASP A 82 2.82 -0.36 9.10
CA ASP A 82 3.63 -0.48 7.87
C ASP A 82 2.82 -0.83 6.64
N LEU A 83 1.52 -0.54 6.64
CA LEU A 83 0.69 -0.76 5.46
C LEU A 83 1.36 -0.11 4.24
N PRO A 84 1.58 -0.86 3.15
CA PRO A 84 2.20 -0.27 1.97
C PRO A 84 1.48 0.99 1.50
N PHE A 85 2.26 2.04 1.30
CA PHE A 85 1.73 3.35 0.90
C PHE A 85 2.61 3.89 -0.21
N VAL A 86 2.00 4.12 -1.38
CA VAL A 86 2.68 4.70 -2.53
C VAL A 86 2.16 6.11 -2.75
N LEU A 87 3.05 7.08 -2.74
CA LEU A 87 2.71 8.45 -3.09
C LEU A 87 2.92 8.62 -4.59
N PHE A 88 1.85 8.89 -5.33
CA PHE A 88 1.86 8.93 -6.79
C PHE A 88 1.33 10.29 -7.23
N THR A 89 2.22 11.20 -7.60
CA THR A 89 1.85 12.59 -7.80
C THR A 89 2.54 13.20 -9.01
N GLY A 90 1.83 14.12 -9.67
CA GLY A 90 2.39 14.90 -10.77
C GLY A 90 3.14 16.14 -10.30
N LYS A 91 3.06 16.48 -9.00
CA LYS A 91 3.64 17.71 -8.47
C LYS A 91 4.69 17.46 -7.39
N GLY A 92 5.52 16.48 -7.58
CA GLY A 92 6.57 16.19 -6.64
C GLY A 92 7.77 17.11 -6.76
N SER A 93 8.58 17.15 -5.72
CA SER A 93 9.86 17.86 -5.68
C SER A 93 10.80 17.04 -4.79
N GLU A 94 12.08 17.42 -4.77
CA GLU A 94 13.04 16.77 -3.88
C GLU A 94 12.65 16.97 -2.42
N GLU A 95 12.11 18.14 -2.10
CA GLU A 95 11.67 18.44 -0.74
C GLU A 95 10.51 17.53 -0.34
N VAL A 96 9.51 17.38 -1.21
CA VAL A 96 8.39 16.49 -0.95
C VAL A 96 8.85 15.05 -0.83
N ALA A 97 9.75 14.60 -1.69
CA ALA A 97 10.27 13.25 -1.64
C ALA A 97 10.99 13.01 -0.30
N SER A 98 11.78 13.97 0.16
CA SER A 98 12.47 13.88 1.44
C SER A 98 11.49 13.80 2.59
N ASP A 99 10.46 14.62 2.59
CA ASP A 99 9.42 14.60 3.62
C ASP A 99 8.66 13.29 3.63
N ALA A 100 8.38 12.73 2.45
CA ALA A 100 7.69 11.45 2.32
C ALA A 100 8.54 10.31 2.89
N ILE A 101 9.82 10.31 2.59
CA ILE A 101 10.75 9.31 3.14
C ILE A 101 10.79 9.41 4.66
N ALA A 102 10.88 10.61 5.19
CA ALA A 102 10.89 10.83 6.64
C ALA A 102 9.58 10.37 7.29
N ALA A 103 8.47 10.48 6.60
CA ALA A 103 7.17 10.04 7.09
C ALA A 103 6.92 8.54 6.91
N GLY A 104 7.84 7.82 6.28
CA GLY A 104 7.75 6.37 6.15
C GLY A 104 7.00 5.87 4.91
N VAL A 105 7.07 6.62 3.80
CA VAL A 105 6.46 6.18 2.54
C VAL A 105 7.12 4.90 2.04
N THR A 106 6.34 3.99 1.47
CA THR A 106 6.90 2.78 0.87
C THR A 106 7.55 3.09 -0.47
N GLU A 107 6.85 3.83 -1.33
CA GLU A 107 7.36 4.25 -2.62
C GLU A 107 6.88 5.65 -2.93
N TYR A 108 7.71 6.41 -3.61
CA TYR A 108 7.36 7.74 -4.11
C TYR A 108 7.55 7.72 -5.63
N LEU A 109 6.47 7.93 -6.36
CA LEU A 109 6.51 7.92 -7.82
C LEU A 109 5.91 9.19 -8.38
N GLN A 110 6.52 9.71 -9.44
CA GLN A 110 5.96 10.84 -10.15
C GLN A 110 5.10 10.35 -11.31
N LYS A 111 3.96 10.99 -11.50
CA LYS A 111 3.10 10.71 -12.64
C LYS A 111 3.83 11.14 -13.91
N GLY A 112 3.78 10.27 -14.92
CA GLY A 112 4.34 10.55 -16.22
C GLY A 112 3.25 10.77 -17.24
N VAL A 113 3.58 10.56 -18.51
CA VAL A 113 2.62 10.64 -19.60
C VAL A 113 2.38 9.24 -20.15
N GLY A 114 1.18 9.01 -20.67
CA GLY A 114 0.82 7.73 -21.28
C GLY A 114 0.49 6.67 -20.26
N THR A 115 0.36 5.43 -20.71
CA THR A 115 -0.10 4.32 -19.89
C THR A 115 1.04 3.57 -19.20
N GLU A 116 2.27 3.78 -19.61
CA GLU A 116 3.42 3.11 -19.03
C GLU A 116 3.59 3.39 -17.53
N GLN A 117 3.17 4.58 -17.09
CA GLN A 117 3.23 4.95 -15.70
C GLN A 117 2.44 3.99 -14.80
N TYR A 118 1.34 3.44 -15.32
CA TYR A 118 0.50 2.52 -14.56
C TYR A 118 1.12 1.14 -14.46
N GLU A 119 1.91 0.74 -15.45
CA GLU A 119 2.68 -0.51 -15.37
C GLU A 119 3.74 -0.41 -14.28
N VAL A 120 4.45 0.71 -14.22
CA VAL A 120 5.43 0.95 -13.17
C VAL A 120 4.75 0.95 -11.79
N LEU A 121 3.63 1.67 -11.68
CA LEU A 121 2.87 1.72 -10.44
C LEU A 121 2.43 0.32 -10.02
N ALA A 122 1.89 -0.47 -10.94
CA ALA A 122 1.45 -1.82 -10.66
C ALA A 122 2.59 -2.69 -10.12
N HIS A 123 3.75 -2.63 -10.74
CA HIS A 123 4.91 -3.41 -10.30
C HIS A 123 5.39 -2.99 -8.91
N ARG A 124 5.34 -1.69 -8.61
CA ARG A 124 5.75 -1.21 -7.29
C ARG A 124 4.76 -1.65 -6.22
N ILE A 125 3.47 -1.64 -6.51
CA ILE A 125 2.45 -2.14 -5.60
C ILE A 125 2.66 -3.63 -5.35
N GLN A 126 2.84 -4.42 -6.41
CA GLN A 126 3.04 -5.86 -6.29
C GLN A 126 4.25 -6.17 -5.42
N ARG A 127 5.36 -5.47 -5.63
CA ARG A 127 6.58 -5.68 -4.86
C ARG A 127 6.39 -5.29 -3.40
N ALA A 128 5.77 -4.16 -3.14
CA ALA A 128 5.56 -3.69 -1.77
C ALA A 128 4.66 -4.65 -0.97
N VAL A 129 3.60 -5.13 -1.60
CA VAL A 129 2.67 -6.07 -0.97
C VAL A 129 3.36 -7.41 -0.73
N ALA A 130 4.13 -7.90 -1.70
CA ALA A 130 4.85 -9.16 -1.56
C ALA A 130 5.88 -9.08 -0.43
N GLU A 131 6.62 -7.99 -0.33
CA GLU A 131 7.59 -7.79 0.75
C GLU A 131 6.93 -7.77 2.11
N ARG A 132 5.80 -7.07 2.23
CA ARG A 132 5.08 -7.01 3.50
C ARG A 132 4.54 -8.38 3.90
N ARG A 133 3.98 -9.12 2.95
CA ARG A 133 3.46 -10.47 3.20
C ARG A 133 4.58 -11.42 3.62
N ALA A 134 5.74 -11.32 2.98
CA ALA A 134 6.90 -12.13 3.34
C ALA A 134 7.39 -11.80 4.75
N ARG A 135 7.42 -10.53 5.14
CA ARG A 135 7.81 -10.14 6.49
C ARG A 135 6.82 -10.64 7.54
N ALA A 136 5.53 -10.58 7.23
CA ALA A 136 4.50 -11.08 8.14
C ALA A 136 4.60 -12.59 8.33
N GLU A 137 4.84 -13.33 7.26
CA GLU A 137 5.03 -14.78 7.32
C GLU A 137 6.27 -15.15 8.11
N ALA A 138 7.38 -14.44 7.90
CA ALA A 138 8.61 -14.69 8.64
C ALA A 138 8.43 -14.42 10.13
N ALA A 139 7.78 -13.32 10.49
CA ALA A 139 7.53 -12.98 11.88
C ALA A 139 6.64 -14.01 12.56
N GLU A 140 5.60 -14.46 11.86
CA GLU A 140 4.71 -15.48 12.39
C GLU A 140 5.43 -16.81 12.57
N SER A 141 6.25 -17.21 11.62
CA SER A 141 7.03 -18.44 11.70
C SER A 141 7.99 -18.40 12.88
N GLU A 142 8.67 -17.29 13.11
CA GLU A 142 9.57 -17.13 14.24
C GLU A 142 8.82 -17.22 15.57
N ARG A 143 7.66 -16.61 15.67
CA ARG A 143 6.85 -16.68 16.88
C ARG A 143 6.38 -18.10 17.17
N MET A 144 5.96 -18.83 16.13
CA MET A 144 5.53 -20.22 16.29
C MET A 144 6.68 -21.10 16.74
N PHE A 145 7.84 -20.93 16.15
CA PHE A 145 9.02 -21.69 16.54
C PHE A 145 9.42 -21.43 17.99
N SER A 146 9.46 -20.19 18.37
CA SER A 146 9.80 -19.79 19.74
C SER A 146 8.80 -20.38 20.75
N THR A 147 7.51 -20.32 20.46
CA THR A 147 6.48 -20.86 21.30
C THR A 147 6.61 -22.37 21.47
N LEU A 148 6.89 -23.08 20.38
CA LEU A 148 7.06 -24.52 20.43
C LEU A 148 8.26 -24.90 21.29
N VAL A 149 9.37 -24.20 21.15
CA VAL A 149 10.56 -24.47 21.94
C VAL A 149 10.30 -24.23 23.42
N GLU A 150 9.63 -23.15 23.76
CA GLU A 150 9.34 -22.81 25.15
C GLU A 150 8.35 -23.76 25.80
N ASN A 151 7.45 -24.34 25.04
CA ASN A 151 6.39 -25.17 25.58
C ASN A 151 6.63 -26.66 25.50
N LEU A 152 7.81 -27.10 25.04
CA LEU A 152 8.12 -28.52 24.98
C LEU A 152 8.78 -28.98 26.29
N PRO A 153 8.06 -29.76 27.12
CA PRO A 153 8.63 -30.17 28.38
C PRO A 153 9.78 -31.14 28.16
N GLY A 154 10.80 -30.99 28.91
CA GLY A 154 11.97 -31.85 28.79
C GLY A 154 12.85 -31.59 27.62
N MET A 155 12.48 -30.61 26.84
CA MET A 155 13.28 -30.26 25.78
C MET A 155 14.40 -29.53 26.29
N VAL A 156 15.44 -30.03 26.04
CA VAL A 156 16.39 -29.39 26.59
C VAL A 156 17.37 -28.97 25.84
N TYR A 157 17.74 -28.00 26.04
CA TYR A 157 18.76 -27.44 25.55
C TYR A 157 19.70 -27.64 26.56
N ARG A 158 20.46 -28.25 26.33
CA ARG A 158 21.47 -28.35 27.18
C ARG A 158 22.72 -28.09 26.47
#